data_3eec8567f854a0cdfd2e277485fe2b4a
#
_entry.id   3eec8567f854a0cdfd2e277485fe2b4a
#
_cell.length_a   1.000
_cell.length_b   1.000
_cell.length_c   1.000
_cell.angle_alpha   90.00
_cell.angle_beta   90.00
_cell.angle_gamma   90.00
#
_symmetry.space_group_name_H-M   'P 1'
#
loop_
_entity.id
_entity.type
_entity.pdbx_description
1 polymer ?
#
loop_
_entity_poly.entity_id
_entity_poly.type
_entity_poly.pdbx_seq_one_letter_code
_entity_poly.pdbx_strand_id
1 'polypeptide(L)'
;SWPDQIKSAQLVTEPSHIVDIAATIYDVSGTDYPEDVGGNVLTQLEGHSFQDVIKNGEWDRPTPIFWEHEGNRAVRDGDWKLVSEGNTVWELYNMKEDRTELNDLSGKRPDVLSRMVEMYKEFAVRAGALPWPVDPAVTASPRVGTKHIHDVD
;
A
#
# COMPACT_ATOMS: atom_id res chain seq x y z
N SER A 1 -1.69 13.37 19.59
CA SER A 1 -2.80 13.56 20.52
C SER A 1 -3.82 14.53 19.92
N TRP A 2 -5.10 14.18 19.97
CA TRP A 2 -6.19 15.01 19.43
C TRP A 2 -7.44 14.93 20.34
N PRO A 3 -7.39 15.54 21.55
CA PRO A 3 -8.42 15.36 22.59
C PRO A 3 -9.82 15.81 22.16
N ASP A 4 -9.91 16.78 21.24
CA ASP A 4 -11.20 17.28 20.75
C ASP A 4 -11.92 16.27 19.85
N GLN A 5 -11.21 15.35 19.24
CA GLN A 5 -11.76 14.32 18.35
C GLN A 5 -11.70 12.91 18.98
N ILE A 6 -10.62 12.57 19.65
CA ILE A 6 -10.42 11.28 20.29
C ILE A 6 -10.94 11.36 21.73
N LYS A 7 -12.16 10.90 21.97
CA LYS A 7 -12.85 11.05 23.26
C LYS A 7 -12.48 9.98 24.29
N SER A 8 -11.98 8.83 23.84
CA SER A 8 -11.58 7.71 24.70
C SER A 8 -10.42 6.96 24.07
N ALA A 9 -9.65 6.27 24.91
CA ALA A 9 -8.66 5.31 24.43
C ALA A 9 -9.37 4.14 23.77
N GLN A 10 -8.87 3.72 22.60
CA GLN A 10 -9.40 2.60 21.86
C GLN A 10 -8.27 1.80 21.21
N LEU A 11 -8.50 0.52 21.00
CA LEU A 11 -7.64 -0.36 20.22
C LEU A 11 -8.30 -0.60 18.86
N VAL A 12 -7.63 -0.15 17.79
CA VAL A 12 -8.08 -0.35 16.41
C VAL A 12 -7.26 -1.47 15.80
N THR A 13 -7.93 -2.43 15.15
CA THR A 13 -7.30 -3.60 14.51
C THR A 13 -7.33 -3.54 12.99
N GLU A 14 -7.93 -2.51 12.45
CA GLU A 14 -8.02 -2.31 11.01
C GLU A 14 -6.65 -2.06 10.38
N PRO A 15 -6.34 -2.73 9.26
CA PRO A 15 -5.06 -2.59 8.60
C PRO A 15 -4.91 -1.19 7.98
N SER A 16 -3.78 -0.53 8.28
CA SER A 16 -3.38 0.73 7.67
C SER A 16 -1.98 0.62 7.09
N HIS A 17 -1.62 1.55 6.22
CA HIS A 17 -0.32 1.61 5.58
C HIS A 17 0.30 3.00 5.73
N ILE A 18 1.63 3.10 5.62
CA ILE A 18 2.33 4.39 5.75
C ILE A 18 1.85 5.44 4.72
N VAL A 19 1.39 5.00 3.55
CA VAL A 19 0.85 5.88 2.50
C VAL A 19 -0.42 6.61 2.96
N ASP A 20 -1.14 6.08 3.95
CA ASP A 20 -2.38 6.64 4.48
C ASP A 20 -2.12 7.87 5.36
N ILE A 21 -0.90 8.02 5.88
CA ILE A 21 -0.53 9.14 6.76
C ILE A 21 -0.67 10.46 6.01
N ALA A 22 -0.13 10.56 4.80
CA ALA A 22 -0.23 11.78 4.01
C ALA A 22 -1.69 12.11 3.67
N ALA A 23 -2.47 11.14 3.19
CA ALA A 23 -3.88 11.32 2.90
C ALA A 23 -4.66 11.82 4.12
N THR A 24 -4.35 11.27 5.30
CA THR A 24 -4.98 11.68 6.56
C THR A 24 -4.60 13.12 6.94
N ILE A 25 -3.32 13.52 6.75
CA ILE A 25 -2.86 14.88 7.06
C ILE A 25 -3.62 15.90 6.19
N TYR A 26 -3.74 15.65 4.90
CA TYR A 26 -4.49 16.52 3.99
C TYR A 26 -5.96 16.63 4.42
N ASP A 27 -6.60 15.50 4.70
CA ASP A 27 -8.00 15.45 5.12
C ASP A 27 -8.24 16.20 6.44
N VAL A 28 -7.46 15.94 7.49
CA VAL A 28 -7.65 16.59 8.80
C VAL A 28 -7.29 18.07 8.81
N SER A 29 -6.42 18.51 7.89
CA SER A 29 -6.07 19.92 7.71
C SER A 29 -7.07 20.70 6.85
N GLY A 30 -7.98 19.99 6.17
CA GLY A 30 -8.92 20.60 5.23
C GLY A 30 -8.23 21.17 3.97
N THR A 31 -7.08 20.59 3.60
CA THR A 31 -6.29 21.03 2.45
C THR A 31 -6.31 19.94 1.39
N ASP A 32 -6.52 20.31 0.14
CA ASP A 32 -6.47 19.37 -0.97
C ASP A 32 -5.02 19.03 -1.34
N TYR A 33 -4.79 17.77 -1.75
CA TYR A 33 -3.52 17.38 -2.36
C TYR A 33 -3.40 18.05 -3.74
N PRO A 34 -2.31 18.77 -4.02
CA PRO A 34 -2.18 19.50 -5.27
C PRO A 34 -2.04 18.54 -6.46
N GLU A 35 -2.64 18.92 -7.59
CA GLU A 35 -2.48 18.18 -8.86
C GLU A 35 -1.13 18.43 -9.51
N ASP A 36 -0.57 19.63 -9.31
CA ASP A 36 0.78 19.99 -9.77
C ASP A 36 1.51 20.90 -8.77
N VAL A 37 2.83 20.95 -8.88
CA VAL A 37 3.69 21.92 -8.20
C VAL A 37 4.69 22.47 -9.21
N GLY A 38 4.62 23.76 -9.45
CA GLY A 38 5.54 24.45 -10.38
C GLY A 38 5.48 23.93 -11.82
N GLY A 39 4.30 23.49 -12.26
CA GLY A 39 4.08 22.93 -13.59
C GLY A 39 4.45 21.45 -13.75
N ASN A 40 4.80 20.79 -12.65
CA ASN A 40 5.06 19.34 -12.64
C ASN A 40 3.82 18.64 -12.08
N VAL A 41 3.18 17.82 -12.90
CA VAL A 41 2.04 16.98 -12.48
C VAL A 41 2.50 15.98 -11.42
N LEU A 42 1.79 15.96 -10.30
CA LEU A 42 2.08 15.04 -9.20
C LEU A 42 1.36 13.70 -9.38
N THR A 43 2.03 12.64 -8.93
CA THR A 43 1.40 11.33 -8.78
C THR A 43 0.33 11.41 -7.70
N GLN A 44 -0.87 10.89 -7.97
CA GLN A 44 -1.96 10.88 -7.00
C GLN A 44 -1.61 10.07 -5.75
N LEU A 45 -2.19 10.44 -4.61
CA LEU A 45 -2.02 9.70 -3.37
C LEU A 45 -2.61 8.30 -3.50
N GLU A 46 -1.84 7.30 -3.14
CA GLU A 46 -2.28 5.89 -3.05
C GLU A 46 -3.00 5.60 -1.73
N GLY A 47 -2.78 6.44 -0.73
CA GLY A 47 -3.34 6.28 0.60
C GLY A 47 -4.75 6.81 0.74
N HIS A 48 -5.43 6.34 1.78
CA HIS A 48 -6.75 6.80 2.18
C HIS A 48 -6.69 7.39 3.59
N SER A 49 -7.48 8.43 3.83
CA SER A 49 -7.59 9.00 5.18
C SER A 49 -8.18 7.98 6.14
N PHE A 50 -7.52 7.79 7.28
CA PHE A 50 -8.06 7.02 8.40
C PHE A 50 -8.66 7.91 9.50
N GLN A 51 -9.13 9.10 9.14
CA GLN A 51 -9.76 10.04 10.07
C GLN A 51 -10.97 9.40 10.78
N ASP A 52 -11.76 8.61 10.06
CA ASP A 52 -12.93 7.93 10.62
C ASP A 52 -12.54 6.87 11.64
N VAL A 53 -11.43 6.17 11.43
CA VAL A 53 -10.83 5.26 12.44
C VAL A 53 -10.51 6.03 13.72
N ILE A 54 -9.88 7.20 13.59
CA ILE A 54 -9.51 8.04 14.73
C ILE A 54 -10.74 8.49 15.52
N LYS A 55 -11.82 8.81 14.84
CA LYS A 55 -13.07 9.32 15.46
C LYS A 55 -13.96 8.21 16.00
N ASN A 56 -14.14 7.14 15.23
CA ASN A 56 -15.19 6.14 15.43
C ASN A 56 -14.64 4.75 15.76
N GLY A 57 -13.36 4.48 15.51
CA GLY A 57 -12.73 3.18 15.73
C GLY A 57 -12.95 2.15 14.61
N GLU A 58 -13.70 2.52 13.58
CA GLU A 58 -14.06 1.65 12.46
C GLU A 58 -13.53 2.20 11.14
N TRP A 59 -13.06 1.33 10.27
CA TRP A 59 -12.61 1.69 8.94
C TRP A 59 -12.78 0.53 7.96
N ASP A 60 -13.51 0.77 6.92
CA ASP A 60 -13.58 -0.10 5.75
C ASP A 60 -12.67 0.48 4.67
N ARG A 61 -11.43 -0.02 4.60
CA ARG A 61 -10.46 0.46 3.62
C ARG A 61 -10.94 0.14 2.20
N PRO A 62 -11.10 1.17 1.33
CA PRO A 62 -11.72 0.97 0.02
C PRO A 62 -10.82 0.28 -0.99
N THR A 63 -9.52 0.20 -0.73
CA THR A 63 -8.55 -0.42 -1.66
C THR A 63 -7.60 -1.35 -0.93
N PRO A 64 -7.10 -2.39 -1.62
CA PRO A 64 -6.07 -3.25 -1.09
C PRO A 64 -4.78 -2.51 -0.72
N ILE A 65 -3.99 -3.12 0.15
CA ILE A 65 -2.65 -2.66 0.49
C ILE A 65 -1.64 -3.56 -0.23
N PHE A 66 -0.61 -2.94 -0.80
CA PHE A 66 0.43 -3.64 -1.55
C PHE A 66 1.80 -3.38 -0.96
N TRP A 67 2.67 -4.38 -1.02
CA TRP A 67 4.09 -4.27 -0.66
C TRP A 67 4.94 -4.92 -1.73
N GLU A 68 6.06 -4.28 -2.02
CA GLU A 68 7.15 -4.84 -2.81
C GLU A 68 8.47 -4.33 -2.23
N HIS A 69 9.38 -5.25 -1.95
CA HIS A 69 10.73 -4.94 -1.49
C HIS A 69 11.67 -6.09 -1.82
N GLU A 70 12.61 -5.86 -2.74
CA GLU A 70 13.64 -6.84 -3.11
C GLU A 70 13.09 -8.23 -3.48
N GLY A 71 11.99 -8.26 -4.24
CA GLY A 71 11.31 -9.48 -4.65
C GLY A 71 10.34 -10.05 -3.62
N ASN A 72 10.33 -9.52 -2.39
CA ASN A 72 9.30 -9.86 -1.41
C ASN A 72 8.03 -9.09 -1.72
N ARG A 73 6.92 -9.78 -1.86
CA ARG A 73 5.67 -9.21 -2.36
C ARG A 73 4.51 -9.57 -1.45
N ALA A 74 3.59 -8.64 -1.26
CA ALA A 74 2.36 -8.94 -0.56
C ALA A 74 1.18 -8.10 -1.06
N VAL A 75 -0.02 -8.65 -0.87
CA VAL A 75 -1.30 -7.94 -1.02
C VAL A 75 -2.16 -8.23 0.20
N ARG A 76 -2.77 -7.20 0.77
CA ARG A 76 -3.82 -7.34 1.78
C ARG A 76 -5.12 -6.78 1.23
N ASP A 77 -6.14 -7.64 1.14
CA ASP A 77 -7.47 -7.29 0.65
C ASP A 77 -8.53 -7.85 1.61
N GLY A 78 -9.10 -6.97 2.42
CA GLY A 78 -10.01 -7.36 3.50
C GLY A 78 -9.35 -8.38 4.44
N ASP A 79 -9.98 -9.53 4.61
CA ASP A 79 -9.46 -10.63 5.47
C ASP A 79 -8.35 -11.45 4.80
N TRP A 80 -8.11 -11.28 3.51
CA TRP A 80 -7.13 -12.08 2.78
C TRP A 80 -5.76 -11.40 2.70
N LYS A 81 -4.71 -12.20 2.84
CA LYS A 81 -3.34 -11.77 2.60
C LYS A 81 -2.63 -12.77 1.68
N LEU A 82 -2.06 -12.24 0.61
CA LEU A 82 -1.21 -12.95 -0.34
C LEU A 82 0.23 -12.54 -0.10
N VAL A 83 1.16 -13.50 -0.05
CA VAL A 83 2.59 -13.21 0.13
C VAL A 83 3.45 -14.09 -0.78
N SER A 84 4.63 -13.58 -1.14
CA SER A 84 5.67 -14.34 -1.82
C SER A 84 7.03 -13.81 -1.40
N GLU A 85 7.88 -14.64 -0.85
CA GLU A 85 9.24 -14.31 -0.46
C GLU A 85 10.20 -14.55 -1.62
N GLY A 86 11.04 -13.57 -1.94
CA GLY A 86 12.12 -13.69 -2.92
C GLY A 86 11.69 -14.18 -4.32
N ASN A 87 10.50 -13.80 -4.79
CA ASN A 87 9.91 -14.30 -6.05
C ASN A 87 9.59 -15.82 -6.06
N THR A 88 9.41 -16.43 -4.92
CA THR A 88 8.98 -17.84 -4.82
C THR A 88 7.50 -18.01 -5.11
N VAL A 89 6.94 -19.15 -4.72
CA VAL A 89 5.51 -19.43 -4.84
C VAL A 89 4.68 -18.44 -4.01
N TRP A 90 3.44 -18.25 -4.41
CA TRP A 90 2.48 -17.47 -3.65
C TRP A 90 1.84 -18.32 -2.57
N GLU A 91 1.75 -17.76 -1.37
CA GLU A 91 1.02 -18.28 -0.22
C GLU A 91 -0.18 -17.38 0.10
N LEU A 92 -1.27 -17.97 0.55
CA LEU A 92 -2.52 -17.27 0.82
C LEU A 92 -3.01 -17.53 2.24
N TYR A 93 -3.33 -16.47 2.96
CA TYR A 93 -3.76 -16.54 4.35
C TYR A 93 -5.08 -15.81 4.60
N ASN A 94 -5.89 -16.34 5.51
CA ASN A 94 -7.06 -15.63 6.05
C ASN A 94 -6.68 -14.98 7.38
N MET A 95 -6.43 -13.70 7.37
CA MET A 95 -5.93 -12.95 8.53
C MET A 95 -6.95 -12.78 9.66
N LYS A 96 -8.23 -13.03 9.42
CA LYS A 96 -9.24 -13.06 10.46
C LYS A 96 -9.11 -14.30 11.33
N GLU A 97 -8.78 -15.43 10.73
CA GLU A 97 -8.69 -16.73 11.38
C GLU A 97 -7.25 -17.09 11.76
N ASP A 98 -6.28 -16.59 10.99
CA ASP A 98 -4.85 -16.92 11.11
C ASP A 98 -3.98 -15.67 10.99
N ARG A 99 -3.85 -14.91 12.07
CA ARG A 99 -3.04 -13.67 12.12
C ARG A 99 -1.54 -13.92 12.10
N THR A 100 -1.12 -15.15 12.28
CA THR A 100 0.29 -15.57 12.36
C THR A 100 0.77 -16.28 11.10
N GLU A 101 -0.10 -16.42 10.09
CA GLU A 101 0.26 -16.95 8.77
C GLU A 101 0.84 -18.39 8.85
N LEU A 102 0.18 -19.27 9.61
CA LEU A 102 0.62 -20.64 9.80
C LEU A 102 -0.07 -21.64 8.86
N ASN A 103 -1.21 -21.27 8.26
CA ASN A 103 -2.04 -22.16 7.47
C ASN A 103 -2.19 -21.62 6.04
N ASP A 104 -1.28 -22.01 5.15
CA ASP A 104 -1.40 -21.67 3.73
C ASP A 104 -2.66 -22.27 3.10
N LEU A 105 -3.49 -21.41 2.52
CA LEU A 105 -4.73 -21.73 1.85
C LEU A 105 -4.62 -21.68 0.31
N SER A 106 -3.43 -21.46 -0.25
CA SER A 106 -3.21 -21.32 -1.69
C SER A 106 -3.78 -22.51 -2.49
N GLY A 107 -3.55 -23.74 -2.01
CA GLY A 107 -4.09 -24.94 -2.62
C GLY A 107 -5.58 -25.17 -2.37
N LYS A 108 -6.18 -24.55 -1.33
CA LYS A 108 -7.60 -24.72 -0.97
C LYS A 108 -8.50 -23.65 -1.57
N ARG A 109 -7.94 -22.47 -1.88
CA ARG A 109 -8.68 -21.33 -2.40
C ARG A 109 -8.01 -20.74 -3.66
N PRO A 110 -7.88 -21.54 -4.72
CA PRO A 110 -7.28 -21.11 -5.98
C PRO A 110 -8.02 -19.93 -6.63
N ASP A 111 -9.32 -19.80 -6.36
CA ASP A 111 -10.15 -18.68 -6.78
C ASP A 111 -9.66 -17.33 -6.20
N VAL A 112 -9.44 -17.30 -4.88
CA VAL A 112 -8.94 -16.11 -4.18
C VAL A 112 -7.48 -15.84 -4.55
N LEU A 113 -6.66 -16.90 -4.58
CA LEU A 113 -5.25 -16.83 -4.99
C LEU A 113 -5.11 -16.13 -6.34
N SER A 114 -5.80 -16.64 -7.36
CA SER A 114 -5.71 -16.11 -8.73
C SER A 114 -6.14 -14.63 -8.79
N ARG A 115 -7.24 -14.27 -8.13
CA ARG A 115 -7.72 -12.89 -8.06
C ARG A 115 -6.65 -11.96 -7.45
N MET A 116 -6.07 -12.34 -6.32
CA MET A 116 -5.10 -11.49 -5.63
C MET A 116 -3.76 -11.40 -6.35
N VAL A 117 -3.36 -12.45 -7.07
CA VAL A 117 -2.17 -12.42 -7.95
C VAL A 117 -2.37 -11.41 -9.08
N GLU A 118 -3.55 -11.37 -9.70
CA GLU A 118 -3.84 -10.35 -10.74
C GLU A 118 -3.84 -8.94 -10.15
N MET A 119 -4.41 -8.74 -8.96
CA MET A 119 -4.33 -7.44 -8.27
C MET A 119 -2.89 -6.98 -8.04
N TYR A 120 -2.00 -7.90 -7.63
CA TYR A 120 -0.58 -7.58 -7.49
C TYR A 120 0.07 -7.21 -8.82
N LYS A 121 -0.22 -7.92 -9.90
CA LYS A 121 0.33 -7.63 -11.23
C LYS A 121 -0.08 -6.24 -11.73
N GLU A 122 -1.34 -5.89 -11.56
CA GLU A 122 -1.85 -4.55 -11.90
C GLU A 122 -1.14 -3.45 -11.10
N PHE A 123 -0.99 -3.67 -9.78
CA PHE A 123 -0.21 -2.77 -8.92
C PHE A 123 1.24 -2.67 -9.38
N ALA A 124 1.93 -3.77 -9.65
CA ALA A 124 3.33 -3.80 -10.05
C ALA A 124 3.58 -2.99 -11.33
N VAL A 125 2.69 -3.12 -12.32
CA VAL A 125 2.75 -2.33 -13.56
C VAL A 125 2.55 -0.84 -13.27
N ARG A 126 1.53 -0.48 -12.50
CA ARG A 126 1.20 0.91 -12.15
C ARG A 126 2.29 1.57 -11.30
N ALA A 127 2.83 0.86 -10.33
CA ALA A 127 3.87 1.34 -9.43
C ALA A 127 5.28 1.31 -10.05
N GLY A 128 5.44 0.67 -11.21
CA GLY A 128 6.74 0.49 -11.85
C GLY A 128 7.67 -0.47 -11.08
N ALA A 129 7.10 -1.45 -10.36
CA ALA A 129 7.88 -2.46 -9.66
C ALA A 129 8.67 -3.31 -10.66
N LEU A 130 9.98 -3.39 -10.44
CA LEU A 130 10.88 -4.15 -11.33
C LEU A 130 10.98 -5.61 -10.89
N PRO A 131 11.20 -6.54 -11.83
CA PRO A 131 11.51 -7.93 -11.48
C PRO A 131 12.77 -8.01 -10.60
N TRP A 132 12.75 -8.87 -9.60
CA TRP A 132 13.91 -9.12 -8.76
C TRP A 132 14.62 -10.43 -9.12
N PRO A 133 15.97 -10.49 -9.14
CA PRO A 133 16.90 -9.37 -8.95
C PRO A 133 16.83 -8.37 -10.10
N VAL A 134 16.98 -7.09 -9.75
CA VAL A 134 16.94 -6.02 -10.75
C VAL A 134 18.20 -6.11 -11.63
N ASP A 135 18.02 -6.10 -12.96
CA ASP A 135 19.13 -6.04 -13.90
C ASP A 135 19.91 -4.73 -13.68
N PRO A 136 21.23 -4.81 -13.39
CA PRO A 136 22.07 -3.62 -13.22
C PRO A 136 22.00 -2.66 -14.42
N ALA A 137 21.78 -3.13 -15.61
CA ALA A 137 21.65 -2.30 -16.81
C ALA A 137 20.38 -1.40 -16.75
N VAL A 138 19.33 -1.84 -16.09
CA VAL A 138 18.10 -1.06 -15.90
C VAL A 138 18.30 0.06 -14.88
N THR A 139 19.05 -0.20 -13.81
CA THR A 139 19.34 0.80 -12.77
C THR A 139 20.40 1.80 -13.19
N ALA A 140 21.29 1.43 -14.13
CA ALA A 140 22.32 2.32 -14.67
C ALA A 140 21.77 3.33 -15.70
N SER A 141 20.56 3.11 -16.22
CA SER A 141 19.94 4.09 -17.13
C SER A 141 19.52 5.33 -16.34
N PRO A 142 19.86 6.54 -16.79
CA PRO A 142 19.39 7.77 -16.14
C PRO A 142 17.86 7.75 -16.14
N ARG A 143 17.27 7.89 -14.96
CA ARG A 143 15.80 8.00 -14.83
C ARG A 143 15.36 9.22 -15.62
N VAL A 144 14.67 9.02 -16.72
CA VAL A 144 14.08 10.09 -17.50
C VAL A 144 13.04 10.76 -16.63
N GLY A 145 13.29 12.00 -16.17
CA GLY A 145 12.26 12.83 -15.54
C GLY A 145 12.50 13.29 -14.11
N THR A 146 13.60 12.94 -13.44
CA THR A 146 13.92 13.59 -12.15
C THR A 146 14.85 14.79 -12.38
N LYS A 147 14.28 15.96 -12.69
CA LYS A 147 14.98 17.20 -12.35
C LYS A 147 15.08 17.24 -10.82
N HIS A 148 16.30 17.23 -10.31
CA HIS A 148 16.55 17.43 -8.89
C HIS A 148 16.03 18.80 -8.47
N ILE A 149 15.32 18.85 -7.33
CA ILE A 149 14.79 20.07 -6.69
C ILE A 149 15.90 21.08 -6.33
N HIS A 150 17.17 20.75 -6.53
CA HIS A 150 18.32 21.57 -6.23
C HIS A 150 18.79 22.49 -7.39
N ASP A 151 18.13 22.47 -8.54
CA ASP A 151 18.47 23.31 -9.68
C ASP A 151 17.58 24.57 -9.80
N VAL A 152 17.05 25.06 -8.68
CA VAL A 152 16.32 26.34 -8.63
C VAL A 152 17.24 27.35 -7.95
N ASP A 153 18.00 28.13 -8.78
CA ASP A 153 18.63 29.39 -8.40
C ASP A 153 17.56 30.48 -8.19
#